data_5a50999726b499f75b0bd7166cfefa3b
#
_entry.id   5a50999726b499f75b0bd7166cfefa3b
#
_cell.length_a   1.000
_cell.length_b   1.000
_cell.length_c   1.000
_cell.angle_alpha   90.00
_cell.angle_beta   90.00
_cell.angle_gamma   90.00
#
_symmetry.space_group_name_H-M   'P 1'
#
loop_
_entity.id
_entity.type
_entity.pdbx_description
1 polymer ?
#
loop_
_entity_poly.entity_id
_entity_poly.type
_entity_poly.pdbx_seq_one_letter_code
_entity_poly.pdbx_strand_id
1 'polypeptide(L)'
;MSETLRKLTKQEVKGILSFVKPNPYIPRDIAVAMARSDIRVLKKQLDDCLTYPSLIPQIREELKKQYLQSKIQAGENVGVLTAQSIGQKQTQDNLNTFHKAGSSDKQPVTSKFSDLINATKEPKSPNCIVYFKHGNGTIPQLRATIGHTIVQLTFGKVIVDREIHLDKKPEPWYKAYEMFEGDDYKKYSDCLTCKIDMTLLYTYKLSLKDIALGINTEYSDMFCVYSPDCFGQIDVFVDMNEISLPEGQLQYISQEEAREIYLDDVVYPKLSDISVCGIRGVENMYFLRDLNDTWKIELENSRGKLVNSIERFKKILAHPAVDLARTISNNVWDIYHVFGIEASRQFMIEEFSNIMDGINK
;
A
#
# COMPACT_ATOMS: atom_id res chain seq x y z
N MET A 1 60.27 -3.91 28.29
CA MET A 1 59.42 -2.86 27.63
C MET A 1 58.00 -3.20 27.95
N SER A 2 57.29 -2.34 28.66
CA SER A 2 55.85 -2.54 28.96
C SER A 2 55.06 -2.35 27.66
N GLU A 3 54.50 -3.43 27.13
CA GLU A 3 53.62 -3.35 25.98
C GLU A 3 52.38 -2.57 26.36
N THR A 4 52.00 -1.60 25.54
CA THR A 4 50.78 -0.80 25.75
C THR A 4 49.60 -1.42 25.01
N LEU A 5 48.47 -1.46 25.69
CA LEU A 5 47.20 -1.90 25.12
C LEU A 5 46.80 -0.91 24.02
N ARG A 6 46.55 -1.36 22.79
CA ARG A 6 46.19 -0.52 21.65
C ARG A 6 45.18 -1.22 20.71
N LYS A 7 44.52 -0.42 19.87
CA LYS A 7 43.69 -0.95 18.77
C LYS A 7 44.59 -1.57 17.69
N LEU A 8 44.05 -2.58 17.02
CA LEU A 8 44.68 -3.24 15.87
C LEU A 8 44.82 -2.25 14.69
N THR A 9 45.96 -2.33 14.02
CA THR A 9 46.16 -1.57 12.77
C THR A 9 45.45 -2.26 11.60
N LYS A 10 45.13 -1.52 10.55
CA LYS A 10 44.47 -2.08 9.34
C LYS A 10 45.30 -3.19 8.68
N GLN A 11 46.64 -3.14 8.77
CA GLN A 11 47.53 -4.18 8.25
C GLN A 11 47.49 -5.46 9.11
N GLU A 12 47.46 -5.32 10.43
CA GLU A 12 47.34 -6.44 11.37
C GLU A 12 45.99 -7.15 11.20
N VAL A 13 44.88 -6.40 11.11
CA VAL A 13 43.52 -6.96 10.84
C VAL A 13 43.50 -7.73 9.51
N LYS A 14 44.14 -7.19 8.45
CA LYS A 14 44.23 -7.88 7.17
C LYS A 14 45.09 -9.15 7.28
N GLY A 15 46.17 -9.12 8.08
CA GLY A 15 47.03 -10.28 8.36
C GLY A 15 46.29 -11.36 9.15
N ILE A 16 45.54 -10.99 10.18
CA ILE A 16 44.71 -11.91 10.97
C ILE A 16 43.67 -12.60 10.08
N LEU A 17 42.92 -11.85 9.24
CA LEU A 17 41.85 -12.39 8.40
C LEU A 17 42.33 -13.09 7.12
N SER A 18 43.62 -13.23 6.89
CA SER A 18 44.18 -13.85 5.67
C SER A 18 43.81 -15.32 5.45
N PHE A 19 43.29 -16.00 6.49
CA PHE A 19 42.80 -17.37 6.40
C PHE A 19 41.41 -17.50 5.74
N VAL A 20 40.61 -16.42 5.67
CA VAL A 20 39.32 -16.45 5.02
C VAL A 20 39.52 -16.42 3.51
N LYS A 21 39.32 -17.58 2.87
CA LYS A 21 39.49 -17.76 1.42
C LYS A 21 38.17 -18.16 0.80
N PRO A 22 37.92 -17.76 -0.48
CA PRO A 22 36.75 -18.23 -1.22
C PRO A 22 36.75 -19.76 -1.31
N ASN A 23 35.55 -20.37 -1.17
CA ASN A 23 35.42 -21.82 -1.27
C ASN A 23 35.58 -22.26 -2.74
N PRO A 24 36.48 -23.20 -3.05
CA PRO A 24 36.73 -23.65 -4.43
C PRO A 24 35.61 -24.49 -5.03
N TYR A 25 34.70 -25.03 -4.21
CA TYR A 25 33.58 -25.88 -4.65
C TYR A 25 32.30 -25.13 -5.01
N ILE A 26 32.30 -23.81 -4.89
CA ILE A 26 31.15 -22.94 -5.19
C ILE A 26 31.52 -22.04 -6.38
N PRO A 27 30.55 -21.63 -7.22
CA PRO A 27 30.79 -20.65 -8.29
C PRO A 27 31.56 -19.43 -7.77
N ARG A 28 32.60 -19.03 -8.52
CA ARG A 28 33.62 -18.08 -8.06
C ARG A 28 33.03 -16.77 -7.55
N ASP A 29 31.99 -16.25 -8.24
CA ASP A 29 31.38 -14.98 -7.89
C ASP A 29 30.66 -15.04 -6.52
N ILE A 30 29.95 -16.14 -6.28
CA ILE A 30 29.27 -16.41 -5.00
C ILE A 30 30.29 -16.62 -3.89
N ALA A 31 31.33 -17.46 -4.14
CA ALA A 31 32.36 -17.74 -3.16
C ALA A 31 33.12 -16.48 -2.73
N VAL A 32 33.41 -15.59 -3.68
CA VAL A 32 34.08 -14.30 -3.40
C VAL A 32 33.15 -13.38 -2.62
N ALA A 33 31.86 -13.32 -2.97
CA ALA A 33 30.88 -12.50 -2.25
C ALA A 33 30.72 -12.96 -0.79
N MET A 34 30.61 -14.26 -0.55
CA MET A 34 30.57 -14.85 0.79
C MET A 34 31.80 -14.53 1.61
N ALA A 35 33.01 -14.78 1.06
CA ALA A 35 34.26 -14.48 1.75
C ALA A 35 34.39 -12.97 2.08
N ARG A 36 33.96 -12.09 1.20
CA ARG A 36 33.92 -10.63 1.47
C ARG A 36 32.95 -10.26 2.58
N SER A 37 31.81 -10.91 2.65
CA SER A 37 30.81 -10.73 3.71
C SER A 37 31.44 -11.15 5.06
N ASP A 38 32.00 -12.34 5.15
CA ASP A 38 32.65 -12.86 6.37
C ASP A 38 33.77 -11.92 6.84
N ILE A 39 34.62 -11.49 5.91
CA ILE A 39 35.70 -10.53 6.21
C ILE A 39 35.13 -9.22 6.75
N ARG A 40 34.00 -8.73 6.19
CA ARG A 40 33.38 -7.47 6.63
C ARG A 40 32.89 -7.57 8.08
N VAL A 41 32.20 -8.66 8.43
CA VAL A 41 31.67 -8.91 9.77
C VAL A 41 32.80 -9.03 10.79
N LEU A 42 33.77 -9.89 10.51
CA LEU A 42 34.91 -10.12 11.40
C LEU A 42 35.76 -8.86 11.56
N LYS A 43 35.95 -8.10 10.50
CA LYS A 43 36.67 -6.82 10.55
C LYS A 43 35.99 -5.82 11.49
N LYS A 44 34.65 -5.68 11.39
CA LYS A 44 33.90 -4.80 12.26
C LYS A 44 34.05 -5.15 13.74
N GLN A 45 34.12 -6.45 14.06
CA GLN A 45 34.35 -6.92 15.43
C GLN A 45 35.79 -6.65 15.90
N LEU A 46 36.79 -6.80 15.01
CA LEU A 46 38.21 -6.58 15.33
C LEU A 46 38.57 -5.09 15.44
N ASP A 47 37.90 -4.19 14.72
CA ASP A 47 38.19 -2.73 14.74
C ASP A 47 37.95 -2.11 16.15
N ASP A 48 37.14 -2.73 16.99
CA ASP A 48 36.84 -2.27 18.34
C ASP A 48 37.67 -2.99 19.42
N CYS A 49 38.46 -4.03 19.05
CA CYS A 49 39.27 -4.79 19.98
C CYS A 49 40.53 -4.04 20.41
N LEU A 50 40.74 -3.98 21.74
CA LEU A 50 42.02 -3.54 22.34
C LEU A 50 42.86 -4.77 22.66
N THR A 51 44.09 -4.80 22.21
CA THR A 51 44.98 -5.95 22.39
C THR A 51 46.46 -5.55 22.56
N TYR A 52 47.25 -6.47 23.10
CA TYR A 52 48.71 -6.35 23.13
C TYR A 52 49.30 -6.91 21.83
N PRO A 53 50.31 -6.29 21.22
CA PRO A 53 50.92 -6.73 19.99
C PRO A 53 51.45 -8.18 20.02
N SER A 54 51.95 -8.63 21.17
CA SER A 54 52.41 -10.00 21.39
C SER A 54 51.35 -11.07 21.23
N LEU A 55 50.06 -10.73 21.44
CA LEU A 55 48.95 -11.68 21.36
C LEU A 55 48.38 -11.82 19.95
N ILE A 56 48.76 -11.02 18.99
CA ILE A 56 48.25 -11.06 17.60
C ILE A 56 48.32 -12.44 16.95
N PRO A 57 49.43 -13.19 17.07
CA PRO A 57 49.52 -14.54 16.51
C PRO A 57 48.52 -15.51 17.16
N GLN A 58 48.36 -15.42 18.48
CA GLN A 58 47.40 -16.25 19.22
C GLN A 58 45.96 -15.95 18.85
N ILE A 59 45.60 -14.65 18.73
CA ILE A 59 44.29 -14.21 18.27
C ILE A 59 44.01 -14.76 16.87
N ARG A 60 44.96 -14.73 15.97
CA ARG A 60 44.81 -15.28 14.62
C ARG A 60 44.50 -16.77 14.63
N GLU A 61 45.24 -17.55 15.40
CA GLU A 61 45.06 -19.01 15.47
C GLU A 61 43.73 -19.37 16.14
N GLU A 62 43.35 -18.68 17.22
CA GLU A 62 42.08 -18.92 17.90
C GLU A 62 40.90 -18.51 17.02
N LEU A 63 40.96 -17.34 16.37
CA LEU A 63 39.94 -16.90 15.45
C LEU A 63 39.78 -17.85 14.26
N LYS A 64 40.89 -18.35 13.72
CA LYS A 64 40.87 -19.36 12.64
C LYS A 64 40.18 -20.64 13.10
N LYS A 65 40.50 -21.11 14.32
CA LYS A 65 39.89 -22.31 14.91
C LYS A 65 38.37 -22.13 15.08
N GLN A 66 37.95 -21.03 15.68
CA GLN A 66 36.50 -20.71 15.86
C GLN A 66 35.78 -20.54 14.53
N TYR A 67 36.40 -19.89 13.54
CA TYR A 67 35.84 -19.76 12.20
C TYR A 67 35.67 -21.13 11.50
N LEU A 68 36.60 -22.03 11.65
CA LEU A 68 36.46 -23.38 11.11
C LEU A 68 35.41 -24.20 11.85
N GLN A 69 35.31 -24.05 13.17
CA GLN A 69 34.29 -24.72 13.98
C GLN A 69 32.86 -24.18 13.71
N SER A 70 32.74 -22.92 13.32
CA SER A 70 31.44 -22.35 12.94
C SER A 70 30.91 -22.81 11.58
N LYS A 71 31.74 -23.45 10.76
CA LYS A 71 31.30 -24.02 9.49
C LYS A 71 30.58 -25.33 9.69
N ILE A 72 29.61 -25.58 8.84
CA ILE A 72 28.85 -26.83 8.80
C ILE A 72 29.81 -27.99 8.56
N GLN A 73 29.69 -29.02 9.39
CA GLN A 73 30.55 -30.22 9.32
C GLN A 73 29.93 -31.25 8.36
N ALA A 74 30.81 -32.13 7.83
CA ALA A 74 30.35 -33.24 7.00
C ALA A 74 29.44 -34.19 7.81
N GLY A 75 28.30 -34.54 7.24
CA GLY A 75 27.29 -35.39 7.89
C GLY A 75 26.15 -34.67 8.58
N GLU A 76 26.16 -33.32 8.69
CA GLU A 76 25.05 -32.57 9.21
C GLU A 76 23.87 -32.46 8.21
N ASN A 77 22.64 -32.52 8.73
CA ASN A 77 21.42 -32.44 7.95
C ASN A 77 21.12 -30.99 7.61
N VAL A 78 21.80 -30.42 6.62
CA VAL A 78 21.71 -29.00 6.22
C VAL A 78 20.28 -28.58 5.90
N GLY A 79 19.53 -29.44 5.21
CA GLY A 79 18.13 -29.14 4.86
C GLY A 79 17.24 -28.92 6.06
N VAL A 80 17.37 -29.78 7.08
CA VAL A 80 16.61 -29.66 8.33
C VAL A 80 17.00 -28.40 9.11
N LEU A 81 18.30 -28.13 9.24
CA LEU A 81 18.82 -26.96 9.93
C LEU A 81 18.36 -25.66 9.26
N THR A 82 18.41 -25.61 7.93
CA THR A 82 17.95 -24.45 7.15
C THR A 82 16.42 -24.24 7.33
N ALA A 83 15.64 -25.31 7.19
CA ALA A 83 14.19 -25.25 7.36
C ALA A 83 13.80 -24.79 8.77
N GLN A 84 14.49 -25.30 9.81
CA GLN A 84 14.28 -24.91 11.20
C GLN A 84 14.63 -23.43 11.43
N SER A 85 15.77 -22.95 10.90
CA SER A 85 16.20 -21.56 11.07
C SER A 85 15.19 -20.58 10.44
N ILE A 86 14.68 -20.89 9.23
CA ILE A 86 13.66 -20.10 8.56
C ILE A 86 12.34 -20.15 9.33
N GLY A 87 11.88 -21.35 9.72
CA GLY A 87 10.62 -21.54 10.42
C GLY A 87 10.58 -20.88 11.80
N GLN A 88 11.68 -20.94 12.55
CA GLN A 88 11.80 -20.29 13.86
C GLN A 88 11.65 -18.78 13.73
N LYS A 89 12.34 -18.16 12.78
CA LYS A 89 12.23 -16.71 12.54
C LYS A 89 10.79 -16.29 12.19
N GLN A 90 10.15 -17.01 11.26
CA GLN A 90 8.77 -16.74 10.87
C GLN A 90 7.80 -16.87 12.05
N THR A 91 7.97 -17.88 12.91
CA THR A 91 7.14 -18.06 14.10
C THR A 91 7.31 -16.90 15.08
N GLN A 92 8.55 -16.48 15.35
CA GLN A 92 8.82 -15.33 16.23
C GLN A 92 8.26 -14.03 15.69
N ASP A 93 8.38 -13.78 14.39
CA ASP A 93 7.87 -12.55 13.77
C ASP A 93 6.33 -12.53 13.75
N ASN A 94 5.67 -13.68 13.60
CA ASN A 94 4.21 -13.76 13.74
C ASN A 94 3.74 -13.43 15.17
N LEU A 95 4.44 -13.90 16.19
CA LEU A 95 4.14 -13.56 17.57
C LEU A 95 4.31 -12.06 17.84
N ASN A 96 5.34 -11.44 17.25
CA ASN A 96 5.59 -10.00 17.38
C ASN A 96 4.55 -9.12 16.65
N THR A 97 3.91 -9.62 15.59
CA THR A 97 2.85 -8.86 14.89
C THR A 97 1.60 -8.68 15.73
N PHE A 98 1.28 -9.60 16.63
CA PHE A 98 0.17 -9.43 17.59
C PHE A 98 0.38 -8.28 18.58
N HIS A 99 1.63 -7.91 18.85
CA HIS A 99 1.97 -6.81 19.76
C HIS A 99 2.06 -5.43 19.07
N LYS A 100 2.01 -5.37 17.74
CA LYS A 100 2.02 -4.11 16.96
C LYS A 100 0.60 -3.63 16.66
N ALA A 101 -0.28 -3.63 17.65
CA ALA A 101 -1.63 -3.05 17.52
C ALA A 101 -1.50 -1.55 17.22
N GLY A 102 -1.99 -1.10 16.05
CA GLY A 102 -1.95 0.31 15.61
C GLY A 102 -1.03 0.60 14.41
N SER A 103 -0.29 -0.38 13.91
CA SER A 103 0.46 -0.27 12.65
C SER A 103 -0.43 -0.67 11.47
N SER A 104 -0.27 0.02 10.32
CA SER A 104 -0.90 -0.33 9.04
C SER A 104 -0.52 -1.75 8.58
N ASP A 105 0.61 -2.25 9.03
CA ASP A 105 1.16 -3.55 8.67
C ASP A 105 0.55 -4.69 9.52
N LYS A 106 -0.71 -5.02 9.23
CA LYS A 106 -1.48 -6.07 9.92
C LYS A 106 -1.21 -7.49 9.41
N GLN A 107 -0.39 -7.62 8.36
CA GLN A 107 -0.18 -8.92 7.72
C GLN A 107 0.87 -9.75 8.45
N PRO A 108 0.60 -11.04 8.77
CA PRO A 108 1.62 -11.95 9.29
C PRO A 108 2.79 -12.11 8.31
N VAL A 109 4.01 -12.17 8.83
CA VAL A 109 5.23 -12.32 8.01
C VAL A 109 5.20 -13.59 7.16
N THR A 110 4.59 -14.67 7.67
CA THR A 110 4.36 -15.92 6.90
C THR A 110 3.50 -15.69 5.66
N SER A 111 2.48 -14.84 5.75
CA SER A 111 1.64 -14.50 4.60
C SER A 111 2.42 -13.69 3.57
N LYS A 112 3.20 -12.69 3.99
CA LYS A 112 4.07 -11.91 3.11
C LYS A 112 5.11 -12.80 2.41
N PHE A 113 5.73 -13.71 3.15
CA PHE A 113 6.69 -14.65 2.61
C PHE A 113 6.06 -15.57 1.56
N SER A 114 4.87 -16.10 1.84
CA SER A 114 4.12 -16.92 0.89
C SER A 114 3.72 -16.14 -0.37
N ASP A 115 3.24 -14.90 -0.21
CA ASP A 115 2.87 -14.03 -1.33
C ASP A 115 4.08 -13.72 -2.21
N LEU A 116 5.25 -13.51 -1.61
CA LEU A 116 6.50 -13.24 -2.33
C LEU A 116 7.00 -14.46 -3.12
N ILE A 117 7.07 -15.64 -2.49
CA ILE A 117 7.56 -16.87 -3.14
C ILE A 117 6.64 -17.30 -4.28
N ASN A 118 5.34 -17.23 -4.06
CA ASN A 118 4.34 -17.63 -5.07
C ASN A 118 4.08 -16.55 -6.12
N ALA A 119 4.70 -15.38 -5.98
CA ALA A 119 4.42 -14.20 -6.82
C ALA A 119 2.90 -14.00 -6.97
N THR A 120 2.18 -13.93 -5.84
CA THR A 120 0.72 -13.87 -5.80
C THR A 120 0.23 -12.62 -6.53
N LYS A 121 -0.73 -12.77 -7.45
CA LYS A 121 -1.26 -11.64 -8.24
C LYS A 121 -2.07 -10.67 -7.38
N GLU A 122 -2.79 -11.19 -6.40
CA GLU A 122 -3.63 -10.42 -5.49
C GLU A 122 -3.19 -10.69 -4.04
N PRO A 123 -2.21 -9.93 -3.51
CA PRO A 123 -1.76 -10.11 -2.13
C PRO A 123 -2.89 -9.82 -1.14
N LYS A 124 -2.84 -10.46 0.04
CA LYS A 124 -3.89 -10.34 1.06
C LYS A 124 -4.07 -8.93 1.60
N SER A 125 -3.03 -8.11 1.62
CA SER A 125 -3.08 -6.69 2.02
C SER A 125 -2.26 -5.89 1.02
N PRO A 126 -2.87 -5.48 -0.10
CA PRO A 126 -2.16 -4.68 -1.08
C PRO A 126 -1.88 -3.29 -0.49
N ASN A 127 -0.63 -2.89 -0.48
CA ASN A 127 -0.20 -1.58 -0.03
C ASN A 127 0.86 -0.98 -0.96
N CYS A 128 1.06 0.31 -0.85
CA CYS A 128 2.07 1.04 -1.60
C CYS A 128 2.76 2.05 -0.68
N ILE A 129 4.08 2.03 -0.65
CA ILE A 129 4.88 3.01 0.08
C ILE A 129 5.27 4.11 -0.90
N VAL A 130 4.76 5.31 -0.66
CA VAL A 130 4.98 6.47 -1.51
C VAL A 130 5.93 7.45 -0.84
N TYR A 131 6.95 7.82 -1.57
CA TYR A 131 7.91 8.85 -1.18
C TYR A 131 7.62 10.15 -1.93
N PHE A 132 7.90 11.28 -1.28
CA PHE A 132 7.69 12.59 -1.87
C PHE A 132 8.99 13.22 -2.35
N LYS A 133 8.92 13.99 -3.43
CA LYS A 133 10.03 14.82 -3.91
C LYS A 133 10.45 15.86 -2.87
N HIS A 134 9.47 16.39 -2.10
CA HIS A 134 9.66 17.39 -1.06
C HIS A 134 8.94 16.93 0.22
N GLY A 135 9.56 16.01 0.97
CA GLY A 135 8.98 15.39 2.17
C GLY A 135 9.18 16.15 3.48
N ASN A 136 9.65 17.41 3.47
CA ASN A 136 10.02 18.18 4.66
C ASN A 136 8.89 19.03 5.25
N GLY A 137 7.67 18.92 4.73
CA GLY A 137 6.51 19.67 5.22
C GLY A 137 5.94 19.11 6.53
N THR A 138 5.03 19.87 7.15
CA THR A 138 4.23 19.36 8.27
C THR A 138 3.12 18.40 7.76
N ILE A 139 2.70 17.45 8.61
CA ILE A 139 1.61 16.50 8.24
C ILE A 139 0.35 17.21 7.74
N PRO A 140 -0.16 18.29 8.39
CA PRO A 140 -1.33 18.99 7.88
C PRO A 140 -1.13 19.58 6.47
N GLN A 141 0.06 20.14 6.18
CA GLN A 141 0.37 20.66 4.85
C GLN A 141 0.42 19.57 3.77
N LEU A 142 1.09 18.46 4.09
CA LEU A 142 1.14 17.30 3.19
C LEU A 142 -0.24 16.71 2.97
N ARG A 143 -1.04 16.56 4.02
CA ARG A 143 -2.42 16.07 3.91
C ARG A 143 -3.30 16.99 3.07
N ALA A 144 -3.16 18.30 3.23
CA ALA A 144 -3.90 19.28 2.41
C ALA A 144 -3.49 19.26 0.94
N THR A 145 -2.25 18.89 0.62
CA THR A 145 -1.77 18.84 -0.77
C THR A 145 -2.11 17.53 -1.47
N ILE A 146 -2.13 16.42 -0.74
CA ILE A 146 -2.12 15.08 -1.31
C ILE A 146 -3.40 14.31 -0.98
N GLY A 147 -3.98 14.54 0.22
CA GLY A 147 -5.09 13.74 0.72
C GLY A 147 -6.30 13.70 -0.21
N HIS A 148 -6.66 14.85 -0.79
CA HIS A 148 -7.80 14.96 -1.71
C HIS A 148 -7.53 14.43 -3.13
N THR A 149 -6.28 14.17 -3.49
CA THR A 149 -5.91 13.71 -4.84
C THR A 149 -5.56 12.22 -4.89
N ILE A 150 -5.16 11.62 -3.77
CA ILE A 150 -4.71 10.24 -3.72
C ILE A 150 -5.75 9.32 -3.08
N VAL A 151 -6.29 9.68 -1.90
CA VAL A 151 -7.27 8.84 -1.21
C VAL A 151 -8.62 8.92 -1.89
N GLN A 152 -9.21 7.76 -2.17
CA GLN A 152 -10.53 7.67 -2.78
C GLN A 152 -11.61 8.15 -1.81
N LEU A 153 -12.37 9.13 -2.24
CA LEU A 153 -13.62 9.52 -1.62
C LEU A 153 -14.76 8.98 -2.48
N THR A 154 -15.58 8.10 -1.93
CA THR A 154 -16.77 7.59 -2.60
C THR A 154 -18.00 8.44 -2.25
N PHE A 155 -18.98 8.47 -3.14
CA PHE A 155 -20.21 9.24 -2.94
C PHE A 155 -20.96 8.81 -1.67
N GLY A 156 -21.00 7.49 -1.38
CA GLY A 156 -21.61 6.97 -0.15
C GLY A 156 -20.98 7.49 1.15
N LYS A 157 -19.68 7.88 1.14
CA LYS A 157 -19.03 8.48 2.32
C LYS A 157 -19.39 9.95 2.54
N VAL A 158 -19.90 10.60 1.54
CA VAL A 158 -20.26 12.04 1.55
C VAL A 158 -21.72 12.23 1.90
N ILE A 159 -22.56 11.21 1.74
CA ILE A 159 -24.00 11.24 2.05
C ILE A 159 -24.19 11.18 3.57
N VAL A 160 -24.96 12.11 4.12
CA VAL A 160 -25.39 12.13 5.52
C VAL A 160 -26.76 11.49 5.67
N ASP A 161 -27.66 11.78 4.74
CA ASP A 161 -29.04 11.34 4.77
C ASP A 161 -29.57 11.14 3.36
N ARG A 162 -30.57 10.26 3.19
CA ARG A 162 -31.18 9.95 1.90
C ARG A 162 -32.69 9.81 2.03
N GLU A 163 -33.41 10.29 1.02
CA GLU A 163 -34.84 10.18 0.91
C GLU A 163 -35.21 9.74 -0.51
N ILE A 164 -36.17 8.82 -0.63
CA ILE A 164 -36.70 8.36 -1.92
C ILE A 164 -37.99 9.10 -2.21
N HIS A 165 -38.12 9.65 -3.39
CA HIS A 165 -39.30 10.32 -3.84
C HIS A 165 -39.78 9.75 -5.17
N LEU A 166 -40.96 9.16 -5.16
CA LEU A 166 -41.71 8.84 -6.38
C LEU A 166 -42.46 10.10 -6.83
N ASP A 167 -42.34 10.44 -8.10
CA ASP A 167 -42.93 11.65 -8.69
C ASP A 167 -42.56 12.95 -7.95
N LYS A 168 -41.25 13.20 -7.78
CA LYS A 168 -40.73 14.38 -7.08
C LYS A 168 -41.19 15.70 -7.72
N LYS A 169 -41.75 16.57 -6.92
CA LYS A 169 -42.13 17.93 -7.34
C LYS A 169 -40.90 18.84 -7.35
N PRO A 170 -40.77 19.75 -8.34
CA PRO A 170 -39.65 20.68 -8.42
C PRO A 170 -39.59 21.58 -7.17
N GLU A 171 -38.40 21.67 -6.57
CA GLU A 171 -38.13 22.56 -5.44
C GLU A 171 -37.83 24.00 -5.91
N PRO A 172 -37.97 25.01 -5.05
CA PRO A 172 -37.78 26.43 -5.42
C PRO A 172 -36.39 26.71 -6.02
N TRP A 173 -35.37 26.01 -5.60
CA TRP A 173 -33.97 26.17 -6.08
C TRP A 173 -33.73 25.55 -7.47
N TYR A 174 -34.63 24.69 -7.97
CA TYR A 174 -34.53 24.14 -9.33
C TYR A 174 -34.52 25.21 -10.41
N LYS A 175 -35.21 26.35 -10.17
CA LYS A 175 -35.18 27.48 -11.11
C LYS A 175 -33.77 28.03 -11.31
N ALA A 176 -32.93 28.04 -10.25
CA ALA A 176 -31.55 28.48 -10.37
C ALA A 176 -30.73 27.47 -11.20
N TYR A 177 -30.95 26.18 -10.99
CA TYR A 177 -30.31 25.11 -11.78
C TYR A 177 -30.70 25.21 -13.26
N GLU A 178 -31.96 25.34 -13.58
CA GLU A 178 -32.49 25.46 -14.94
C GLU A 178 -31.87 26.61 -15.73
N MET A 179 -31.56 27.72 -15.05
CA MET A 179 -30.93 28.89 -15.70
C MET A 179 -29.51 28.61 -16.20
N PHE A 180 -28.81 27.68 -15.58
CA PHE A 180 -27.36 27.42 -15.86
C PHE A 180 -27.12 26.09 -16.59
N GLU A 181 -27.91 25.06 -16.26
CA GLU A 181 -27.60 23.66 -16.70
C GLU A 181 -28.76 23.07 -17.56
N GLY A 182 -29.95 23.72 -17.63
CA GLY A 182 -31.08 23.25 -18.41
C GLY A 182 -32.11 22.48 -17.61
N ASP A 183 -33.12 21.94 -18.29
CA ASP A 183 -34.31 21.31 -17.71
C ASP A 183 -34.48 19.82 -18.08
N ASP A 184 -33.44 19.15 -18.48
CA ASP A 184 -33.47 17.74 -18.91
C ASP A 184 -33.95 16.78 -17.81
N TYR A 185 -33.80 17.13 -16.53
CA TYR A 185 -34.29 16.34 -15.41
C TYR A 185 -35.84 16.16 -15.43
N LYS A 186 -36.57 17.03 -16.08
CA LYS A 186 -38.05 16.98 -16.17
C LYS A 186 -38.57 15.76 -16.95
N LYS A 187 -37.67 15.03 -17.61
CA LYS A 187 -38.02 13.80 -18.32
C LYS A 187 -38.22 12.62 -17.35
N TYR A 188 -37.72 12.75 -16.12
CA TYR A 188 -37.71 11.69 -15.12
C TYR A 188 -38.59 12.08 -13.93
N SER A 189 -39.27 11.10 -13.32
CA SER A 189 -40.17 11.33 -12.19
C SER A 189 -39.61 10.87 -10.85
N ASP A 190 -38.86 9.75 -10.87
CA ASP A 190 -38.38 9.11 -9.68
C ASP A 190 -36.99 9.61 -9.31
N CYS A 191 -36.84 9.95 -8.04
CA CYS A 191 -35.70 10.67 -7.55
C CYS A 191 -35.19 10.11 -6.22
N LEU A 192 -33.90 9.94 -6.12
CA LEU A 192 -33.16 9.72 -4.87
C LEU A 192 -32.57 11.06 -4.43
N THR A 193 -33.08 11.62 -3.34
CA THR A 193 -32.55 12.84 -2.73
C THR A 193 -31.46 12.49 -1.73
N CYS A 194 -30.28 13.05 -1.90
CA CYS A 194 -29.13 12.84 -1.03
C CYS A 194 -28.72 14.16 -0.36
N LYS A 195 -28.66 14.18 0.97
CA LYS A 195 -28.07 15.28 1.74
C LYS A 195 -26.59 15.04 1.94
N ILE A 196 -25.79 16.03 1.63
CA ILE A 196 -24.35 15.93 1.52
C ILE A 196 -23.66 16.63 2.69
N ASP A 197 -22.59 16.03 3.21
CA ASP A 197 -21.72 16.66 4.21
C ASP A 197 -20.85 17.74 3.55
N MET A 198 -21.32 18.97 3.65
CA MET A 198 -20.63 20.14 3.09
C MET A 198 -19.27 20.38 3.77
N THR A 199 -19.11 20.00 5.05
CA THR A 199 -17.84 20.15 5.78
C THR A 199 -16.76 19.24 5.17
N LEU A 200 -17.15 18.02 4.84
CA LEU A 200 -16.28 17.07 4.16
C LEU A 200 -15.92 17.56 2.76
N LEU A 201 -16.90 18.04 1.98
CA LEU A 201 -16.68 18.60 0.64
C LEU A 201 -15.66 19.75 0.65
N TYR A 202 -15.82 20.70 1.56
CA TYR A 202 -14.87 21.82 1.68
C TYR A 202 -13.45 21.33 2.05
N THR A 203 -13.34 20.29 2.89
CA THR A 203 -12.05 19.70 3.23
C THR A 203 -11.36 19.11 2.00
N TYR A 204 -12.13 18.49 1.10
CA TYR A 204 -11.62 17.93 -0.15
C TYR A 204 -11.62 18.93 -1.32
N LYS A 205 -12.03 20.17 -1.11
CA LYS A 205 -12.12 21.24 -2.12
C LYS A 205 -12.99 20.85 -3.32
N LEU A 206 -14.08 20.16 -3.06
CA LEU A 206 -15.05 19.71 -4.05
C LEU A 206 -16.30 20.57 -3.99
N SER A 207 -16.99 20.74 -5.14
CA SER A 207 -18.29 21.34 -5.24
C SER A 207 -19.37 20.29 -5.50
N LEU A 208 -20.64 20.62 -5.22
CA LEU A 208 -21.77 19.76 -5.58
C LEU A 208 -21.83 19.50 -7.09
N LYS A 209 -21.43 20.50 -7.88
CA LYS A 209 -21.33 20.38 -9.33
C LYS A 209 -20.35 19.31 -9.77
N ASP A 210 -19.18 19.20 -9.12
CA ASP A 210 -18.17 18.19 -9.47
C ASP A 210 -18.69 16.77 -9.24
N ILE A 211 -19.47 16.58 -8.16
CA ILE A 211 -20.11 15.30 -7.87
C ILE A 211 -21.17 14.98 -8.93
N ALA A 212 -22.04 15.92 -9.24
CA ALA A 212 -23.10 15.72 -10.24
C ALA A 212 -22.53 15.39 -11.63
N LEU A 213 -21.47 16.09 -12.04
CA LEU A 213 -20.75 15.79 -13.29
C LEU A 213 -20.13 14.39 -13.26
N GLY A 214 -19.56 13.98 -12.11
CA GLY A 214 -19.00 12.64 -11.95
C GLY A 214 -20.06 11.55 -12.15
N ILE A 215 -21.22 11.70 -11.53
CA ILE A 215 -22.33 10.74 -11.66
C ILE A 215 -22.86 10.73 -13.11
N ASN A 216 -23.12 11.87 -13.71
CA ASN A 216 -23.64 11.98 -15.07
C ASN A 216 -22.67 11.43 -16.13
N THR A 217 -21.34 11.43 -15.86
CA THR A 217 -20.35 10.84 -16.77
C THR A 217 -20.23 9.34 -16.64
N GLU A 218 -20.48 8.78 -15.44
CA GLU A 218 -20.35 7.33 -15.20
C GLU A 218 -21.61 6.57 -15.58
N TYR A 219 -22.79 7.20 -15.45
CA TYR A 219 -24.09 6.60 -15.74
C TYR A 219 -24.92 7.47 -16.68
N SER A 220 -25.33 6.90 -17.80
CA SER A 220 -26.20 7.57 -18.79
C SER A 220 -27.70 7.47 -18.48
N ASP A 221 -28.09 6.53 -17.62
CA ASP A 221 -29.45 6.24 -17.18
C ASP A 221 -29.86 7.07 -15.93
N MET A 222 -28.95 7.88 -15.42
CA MET A 222 -29.16 8.71 -14.24
C MET A 222 -28.88 10.18 -14.58
N PHE A 223 -29.68 11.06 -14.02
CA PHE A 223 -29.51 12.50 -14.18
C PHE A 223 -29.47 13.21 -12.83
N CYS A 224 -28.37 13.92 -12.55
CA CYS A 224 -28.16 14.58 -11.27
C CYS A 224 -28.43 16.08 -11.34
N VAL A 225 -29.22 16.55 -10.41
CA VAL A 225 -29.47 17.96 -10.17
C VAL A 225 -28.88 18.33 -8.82
N TYR A 226 -28.14 19.43 -8.73
CA TYR A 226 -27.51 19.88 -7.51
C TYR A 226 -28.06 21.21 -7.03
N SER A 227 -28.20 21.36 -5.72
CA SER A 227 -28.64 22.59 -5.09
C SER A 227 -27.52 23.62 -4.97
N PRO A 228 -27.84 24.89 -4.69
CA PRO A 228 -26.83 25.82 -4.13
C PRO A 228 -26.19 25.25 -2.86
N ASP A 229 -24.92 25.58 -2.63
CA ASP A 229 -24.11 25.03 -1.52
C ASP A 229 -24.74 25.19 -0.12
N CYS A 230 -25.61 26.22 0.05
CA CYS A 230 -26.27 26.44 1.32
C CYS A 230 -27.32 25.35 1.69
N PHE A 231 -27.82 24.58 0.73
CA PHE A 231 -28.75 23.47 0.99
C PHE A 231 -28.03 22.11 1.08
N GLY A 232 -26.91 21.95 0.40
CA GLY A 232 -26.12 20.72 0.46
C GLY A 232 -26.87 19.48 -0.04
N GLN A 233 -27.67 19.61 -1.12
CA GLN A 233 -28.54 18.55 -1.61
C GLN A 233 -28.21 18.20 -3.06
N ILE A 234 -28.22 16.91 -3.36
CA ILE A 234 -28.15 16.37 -4.73
C ILE A 234 -29.36 15.48 -4.94
N ASP A 235 -30.06 15.72 -6.02
CA ASP A 235 -31.20 14.95 -6.46
C ASP A 235 -30.80 14.13 -7.68
N VAL A 236 -30.87 12.81 -7.56
CA VAL A 236 -30.51 11.86 -8.62
C VAL A 236 -31.81 11.31 -9.20
N PHE A 237 -32.13 11.71 -10.42
CA PHE A 237 -33.27 11.21 -11.20
C PHE A 237 -32.84 9.97 -11.98
N VAL A 238 -33.73 8.98 -12.06
CA VAL A 238 -33.46 7.70 -12.71
C VAL A 238 -34.51 7.42 -13.78
N ASP A 239 -34.06 6.96 -14.95
CA ASP A 239 -35.01 6.54 -16.00
C ASP A 239 -35.54 5.13 -15.70
N MET A 240 -36.79 5.09 -15.26
CA MET A 240 -37.49 3.83 -14.93
C MET A 240 -38.04 3.10 -16.15
N ASN A 241 -38.05 3.72 -17.34
CA ASN A 241 -38.58 3.09 -18.56
C ASN A 241 -37.68 2.00 -19.12
N GLU A 242 -36.36 2.02 -18.79
CA GLU A 242 -35.40 1.00 -19.20
C GLU A 242 -35.37 -0.23 -18.28
N ILE A 243 -36.16 -0.22 -17.19
CA ILE A 243 -36.14 -1.28 -16.21
C ILE A 243 -37.13 -2.38 -16.59
N SER A 244 -36.63 -3.51 -17.05
CA SER A 244 -37.40 -4.75 -17.18
C SER A 244 -37.46 -5.44 -15.81
N LEU A 245 -38.52 -5.20 -15.03
CA LEU A 245 -38.76 -5.97 -13.82
C LEU A 245 -39.16 -7.41 -14.20
N PRO A 246 -38.63 -8.44 -13.51
CA PRO A 246 -38.98 -9.83 -13.77
C PRO A 246 -40.48 -10.04 -13.51
N GLU A 247 -41.23 -10.43 -14.53
CA GLU A 247 -42.70 -10.60 -14.49
C GLU A 247 -43.22 -11.49 -13.35
N GLY A 248 -42.39 -12.41 -12.84
CA GLY A 248 -42.77 -13.34 -11.76
C GLY A 248 -42.80 -12.75 -10.36
N GLN A 249 -42.16 -11.61 -10.11
CA GLN A 249 -42.11 -10.98 -8.79
C GLN A 249 -43.20 -9.90 -8.59
N LEU A 250 -43.74 -9.38 -9.65
CA LEU A 250 -44.81 -8.34 -9.64
C LEU A 250 -46.17 -8.82 -9.12
N GLN A 251 -46.35 -10.13 -8.90
CA GLN A 251 -47.64 -10.67 -8.40
C GLN A 251 -47.92 -10.38 -6.92
N TYR A 252 -46.88 -10.01 -6.16
CA TYR A 252 -46.96 -9.83 -4.69
C TYR A 252 -46.58 -8.43 -4.21
N ILE A 253 -46.14 -7.54 -5.08
CA ILE A 253 -45.61 -6.21 -4.72
C ILE A 253 -46.28 -5.18 -5.61
N SER A 254 -46.68 -4.03 -5.04
CA SER A 254 -47.24 -2.91 -5.84
C SER A 254 -46.16 -2.32 -6.75
N GLN A 255 -46.54 -1.69 -7.84
CA GLN A 255 -45.60 -1.03 -8.74
C GLN A 255 -44.79 0.07 -8.04
N GLU A 256 -45.39 0.77 -7.09
CA GLU A 256 -44.73 1.81 -6.30
C GLU A 256 -43.69 1.22 -5.38
N GLU A 257 -44.01 0.17 -4.62
CA GLU A 257 -43.05 -0.54 -3.77
C GLU A 257 -41.91 -1.14 -4.57
N ALA A 258 -42.13 -1.67 -5.76
CA ALA A 258 -41.09 -2.21 -6.63
C ALA A 258 -40.11 -1.12 -7.11
N ARG A 259 -40.61 0.10 -7.38
CA ARG A 259 -39.79 1.26 -7.75
C ARG A 259 -38.94 1.76 -6.56
N GLU A 260 -39.52 1.81 -5.35
CA GLU A 260 -38.76 2.15 -4.12
C GLU A 260 -37.65 1.15 -3.85
N ILE A 261 -37.94 -0.18 -3.90
CA ILE A 261 -36.96 -1.24 -3.68
C ILE A 261 -35.83 -1.14 -4.74
N TYR A 262 -36.17 -0.85 -5.98
CA TYR A 262 -35.15 -0.70 -7.02
C TYR A 262 -34.23 0.49 -6.76
N LEU A 263 -34.76 1.63 -6.33
CA LEU A 263 -33.96 2.81 -5.98
C LEU A 263 -33.04 2.54 -4.77
N ASP A 264 -33.54 1.79 -3.78
CA ASP A 264 -32.79 1.49 -2.58
C ASP A 264 -31.75 0.36 -2.76
N ASP A 265 -32.12 -0.74 -3.38
CA ASP A 265 -31.29 -1.95 -3.46
C ASP A 265 -30.38 -1.99 -4.69
N VAL A 266 -30.72 -1.28 -5.77
CA VAL A 266 -29.94 -1.31 -7.01
C VAL A 266 -29.27 0.01 -7.31
N VAL A 267 -30.00 1.12 -7.23
CA VAL A 267 -29.46 2.44 -7.60
C VAL A 267 -28.53 2.98 -6.53
N TYR A 268 -28.96 2.96 -5.28
CA TYR A 268 -28.13 3.51 -4.19
C TYR A 268 -26.77 2.82 -4.01
N PRO A 269 -26.64 1.49 -4.03
CA PRO A 269 -25.32 0.85 -3.95
C PRO A 269 -24.41 1.22 -5.13
N LYS A 270 -24.95 1.33 -6.35
CA LYS A 270 -24.19 1.80 -7.52
C LYS A 270 -23.69 3.24 -7.32
N LEU A 271 -24.57 4.12 -6.84
CA LEU A 271 -24.21 5.51 -6.56
C LEU A 271 -23.18 5.61 -5.43
N SER A 272 -23.32 4.83 -4.36
CA SER A 272 -22.44 4.87 -3.21
C SER A 272 -20.99 4.51 -3.55
N ASP A 273 -20.79 3.65 -4.56
CA ASP A 273 -19.47 3.18 -5.01
C ASP A 273 -18.79 4.15 -6.01
N ILE A 274 -19.50 5.18 -6.47
CA ILE A 274 -18.91 6.17 -7.39
C ILE A 274 -17.76 6.90 -6.70
N SER A 275 -16.63 6.99 -7.39
CA SER A 275 -15.46 7.73 -6.92
C SER A 275 -15.63 9.21 -7.25
N VAL A 276 -15.84 10.03 -6.22
CA VAL A 276 -15.99 11.49 -6.36
C VAL A 276 -14.62 12.15 -6.57
N CYS A 277 -13.60 11.70 -5.83
CA CYS A 277 -12.23 12.16 -6.02
C CYS A 277 -11.22 11.11 -5.57
N GLY A 278 -9.94 11.37 -5.86
CA GLY A 278 -8.85 10.48 -5.50
C GLY A 278 -8.64 9.35 -6.52
N ILE A 279 -7.74 8.44 -6.18
CA ILE A 279 -7.41 7.29 -7.02
C ILE A 279 -8.26 6.10 -6.57
N ARG A 280 -9.04 5.55 -7.50
CA ARG A 280 -9.93 4.40 -7.23
C ARG A 280 -9.15 3.24 -6.62
N GLY A 281 -9.63 2.75 -5.47
CA GLY A 281 -9.04 1.64 -4.74
C GLY A 281 -7.97 2.03 -3.72
N VAL A 282 -7.72 3.29 -3.46
CA VAL A 282 -6.89 3.75 -2.32
C VAL A 282 -7.80 4.10 -1.16
N GLU A 283 -7.85 3.25 -0.13
CA GLU A 283 -8.80 3.41 0.99
C GLU A 283 -8.29 4.35 2.07
N ASN A 284 -7.05 4.14 2.51
CA ASN A 284 -6.45 4.87 3.63
C ASN A 284 -5.03 5.31 3.34
N MET A 285 -4.58 6.31 4.08
CA MET A 285 -3.25 6.89 4.00
C MET A 285 -2.67 7.07 5.40
N TYR A 286 -1.50 6.49 5.64
CA TYR A 286 -0.77 6.57 6.90
C TYR A 286 0.56 7.29 6.70
N PHE A 287 0.83 8.31 7.52
CA PHE A 287 2.09 9.04 7.49
C PHE A 287 3.15 8.33 8.33
N LEU A 288 4.29 8.05 7.75
CA LEU A 288 5.44 7.41 8.37
C LEU A 288 6.67 8.31 8.22
N ARG A 289 7.57 8.26 9.19
CA ARG A 289 8.90 8.90 9.05
C ARG A 289 9.88 7.95 8.40
N ASP A 290 10.66 8.47 7.48
CA ASP A 290 11.78 7.76 6.86
C ASP A 290 13.07 7.96 7.69
N LEU A 291 14.11 7.17 7.40
CA LEU A 291 15.42 7.23 8.04
C LEU A 291 16.08 8.62 7.92
N ASN A 292 15.75 9.37 6.88
CA ASN A 292 16.26 10.72 6.61
C ASN A 292 15.40 11.84 7.26
N ASP A 293 14.53 11.49 8.20
CA ASP A 293 13.56 12.39 8.86
C ASP A 293 12.57 13.07 7.89
N THR A 294 12.43 12.55 6.68
CA THR A 294 11.41 12.97 5.72
C THR A 294 10.15 12.14 5.88
N TRP A 295 9.00 12.73 5.46
CA TRP A 295 7.72 12.00 5.47
C TRP A 295 7.58 11.10 4.25
N LYS A 296 7.10 9.90 4.49
CA LYS A 296 6.58 8.98 3.49
C LYS A 296 5.16 8.57 3.87
N ILE A 297 4.38 8.12 2.92
CA ILE A 297 3.04 7.60 3.20
C ILE A 297 2.96 6.14 2.80
N GLU A 298 2.23 5.40 3.60
CA GLU A 298 1.77 4.07 3.26
C GLU A 298 0.29 4.17 2.84
N LEU A 299 -0.01 3.70 1.65
CA LEU A 299 -1.36 3.66 1.10
C LEU A 299 -1.92 2.25 1.26
N GLU A 300 -3.04 2.13 1.95
CA GLU A 300 -3.81 0.90 2.02
C GLU A 300 -4.76 0.84 0.81
N ASN A 301 -4.66 -0.23 0.05
CA ASN A 301 -5.41 -0.41 -1.18
C ASN A 301 -6.54 -1.43 -0.99
N SER A 302 -7.69 -1.18 -1.63
CA SER A 302 -8.80 -2.12 -1.64
C SER A 302 -8.45 -3.39 -2.41
N ARG A 303 -9.09 -4.48 -2.02
CA ARG A 303 -9.11 -5.73 -2.77
C ARG A 303 -10.33 -5.79 -3.68
N GLY A 304 -10.19 -6.42 -4.81
CA GLY A 304 -11.32 -6.77 -5.63
C GLY A 304 -11.04 -6.72 -7.12
N LYS A 305 -11.80 -7.48 -7.89
CA LYS A 305 -11.69 -7.58 -9.34
C LYS A 305 -12.01 -6.29 -10.09
N LEU A 306 -12.72 -5.36 -9.45
CA LEU A 306 -13.16 -4.09 -10.06
C LEU A 306 -12.05 -3.03 -10.13
N VAL A 307 -10.93 -3.23 -9.40
CA VAL A 307 -9.84 -2.26 -9.37
C VAL A 307 -8.57 -2.90 -9.91
N ASN A 308 -8.13 -2.44 -11.07
CA ASN A 308 -6.86 -2.86 -11.64
C ASN A 308 -5.70 -2.29 -10.82
N SER A 309 -4.97 -3.14 -10.09
CA SER A 309 -3.85 -2.74 -9.23
C SER A 309 -2.75 -2.02 -10.02
N ILE A 310 -2.46 -2.47 -11.23
CA ILE A 310 -1.43 -1.89 -12.12
C ILE A 310 -1.82 -0.47 -12.52
N GLU A 311 -3.07 -0.25 -12.91
CA GLU A 311 -3.56 1.08 -13.31
C GLU A 311 -3.57 2.03 -12.12
N ARG A 312 -4.00 1.57 -10.95
CA ARG A 312 -3.94 2.32 -9.70
C ARG A 312 -2.50 2.73 -9.38
N PHE A 313 -1.56 1.79 -9.45
CA PHE A 313 -0.16 2.08 -9.19
C PHE A 313 0.42 3.09 -10.18
N LYS A 314 0.08 2.99 -11.47
CA LYS A 314 0.43 3.99 -12.49
C LYS A 314 -0.12 5.38 -12.18
N LYS A 315 -1.37 5.47 -11.72
CA LYS A 315 -1.99 6.75 -11.31
C LYS A 315 -1.30 7.37 -10.09
N ILE A 316 -0.93 6.55 -9.11
CA ILE A 316 -0.13 7.00 -7.94
C ILE A 316 1.21 7.56 -8.40
N LEU A 317 1.92 6.87 -9.27
CA LEU A 317 3.22 7.29 -9.80
C LEU A 317 3.12 8.55 -10.67
N ALA A 318 2.00 8.75 -11.37
CA ALA A 318 1.77 9.94 -12.20
C ALA A 318 1.54 11.21 -11.37
N HIS A 319 1.30 11.10 -10.06
CA HIS A 319 1.05 12.24 -9.20
C HIS A 319 2.31 13.14 -9.09
N PRO A 320 2.22 14.46 -9.31
CA PRO A 320 3.37 15.36 -9.44
C PRO A 320 4.25 15.45 -8.17
N ALA A 321 3.68 15.25 -6.99
CA ALA A 321 4.39 15.29 -5.72
C ALA A 321 5.15 13.98 -5.39
N VAL A 322 4.91 12.90 -6.13
CA VAL A 322 5.47 11.57 -5.86
C VAL A 322 6.86 11.42 -6.46
N ASP A 323 7.77 10.83 -5.70
CA ASP A 323 9.09 10.42 -6.16
C ASP A 323 9.00 9.01 -6.77
N LEU A 324 9.05 8.95 -8.09
CA LEU A 324 8.97 7.72 -8.88
C LEU A 324 10.07 6.70 -8.56
N ALA A 325 11.28 7.20 -8.27
CA ALA A 325 12.44 6.34 -8.10
C ALA A 325 12.43 5.57 -6.76
N ARG A 326 11.70 6.09 -5.78
CA ARG A 326 11.66 5.53 -4.42
C ARG A 326 10.32 4.86 -4.07
N THR A 327 9.26 5.14 -4.83
CA THR A 327 7.92 4.62 -4.56
C THR A 327 7.80 3.16 -4.97
N ILE A 328 7.32 2.32 -4.04
CA ILE A 328 7.28 0.86 -4.19
C ILE A 328 5.90 0.32 -3.82
N SER A 329 5.39 -0.62 -4.61
CA SER A 329 4.22 -1.46 -4.27
C SER A 329 4.69 -2.77 -3.60
N ASN A 330 3.89 -3.33 -2.71
CA ASN A 330 4.17 -4.67 -2.17
C ASN A 330 3.75 -5.81 -3.12
N ASN A 331 3.12 -5.47 -4.25
CA ASN A 331 2.74 -6.43 -5.28
C ASN A 331 3.83 -6.54 -6.36
N VAL A 332 4.42 -7.73 -6.49
CA VAL A 332 5.46 -8.02 -7.50
C VAL A 332 4.97 -7.76 -8.92
N TRP A 333 3.68 -8.03 -9.21
CA TRP A 333 3.10 -7.84 -10.54
C TRP A 333 2.94 -6.36 -10.91
N ASP A 334 2.63 -5.49 -9.95
CA ASP A 334 2.58 -4.04 -10.20
C ASP A 334 3.96 -3.53 -10.61
N ILE A 335 5.01 -3.98 -9.90
CA ILE A 335 6.39 -3.60 -10.20
C ILE A 335 6.82 -4.15 -11.56
N TYR A 336 6.48 -5.41 -11.87
CA TYR A 336 6.81 -6.03 -13.15
C TYR A 336 6.20 -5.29 -14.33
N HIS A 337 4.92 -4.96 -14.25
CA HIS A 337 4.22 -4.29 -15.35
C HIS A 337 4.58 -2.81 -15.53
N VAL A 338 5.09 -2.17 -14.48
CA VAL A 338 5.43 -0.74 -14.51
C VAL A 338 6.92 -0.51 -14.76
N PHE A 339 7.78 -1.25 -14.08
CA PHE A 339 9.24 -1.04 -14.11
C PHE A 339 10.02 -2.17 -14.82
N GLY A 340 9.36 -3.30 -15.12
CA GLY A 340 9.97 -4.42 -15.81
C GLY A 340 10.56 -5.49 -14.90
N ILE A 341 11.15 -6.54 -15.54
CA ILE A 341 11.60 -7.76 -14.87
C ILE A 341 12.79 -7.54 -13.93
N GLU A 342 13.72 -6.65 -14.30
CA GLU A 342 14.89 -6.39 -13.49
C GLU A 342 14.55 -5.70 -12.18
N ALA A 343 13.60 -4.75 -12.20
CA ALA A 343 13.09 -4.10 -11.01
C ALA A 343 12.36 -5.10 -10.10
N SER A 344 11.54 -5.99 -10.67
CA SER A 344 10.85 -7.06 -9.91
C SER A 344 11.83 -8.03 -9.27
N ARG A 345 12.88 -8.42 -10.00
CA ARG A 345 13.94 -9.25 -9.45
C ARG A 345 14.64 -8.59 -8.25
N GLN A 346 14.99 -7.32 -8.40
CA GLN A 346 15.64 -6.57 -7.32
C GLN A 346 14.72 -6.42 -6.10
N PHE A 347 13.45 -6.09 -6.33
CA PHE A 347 12.44 -6.01 -5.29
C PHE A 347 12.29 -7.35 -4.53
N MET A 348 12.18 -8.46 -5.23
CA MET A 348 12.07 -9.79 -4.59
C MET A 348 13.31 -10.11 -3.74
N ILE A 349 14.51 -9.77 -4.20
CA ILE A 349 15.76 -9.99 -3.44
C ILE A 349 15.77 -9.13 -2.17
N GLU A 350 15.38 -7.86 -2.26
CA GLU A 350 15.35 -6.94 -1.13
C GLU A 350 14.29 -7.34 -0.10
N GLU A 351 13.07 -7.65 -0.52
CA GLU A 351 12.00 -8.10 0.37
C GLU A 351 12.32 -9.45 1.02
N PHE A 352 12.90 -10.39 0.27
CA PHE A 352 13.38 -11.65 0.82
C PHE A 352 14.46 -11.42 1.86
N SER A 353 15.42 -10.54 1.59
CA SER A 353 16.49 -10.18 2.52
C SER A 353 15.93 -9.52 3.79
N ASN A 354 14.95 -8.63 3.66
CA ASN A 354 14.28 -7.97 4.79
C ASN A 354 13.55 -8.98 5.68
N ILE A 355 12.84 -9.95 5.08
CA ILE A 355 12.13 -11.01 5.81
C ILE A 355 13.14 -11.92 6.54
N MET A 356 14.29 -12.19 5.91
CA MET A 356 15.34 -13.06 6.46
C MET A 356 16.34 -12.31 7.35
N ASP A 357 16.23 -10.98 7.47
CA ASP A 357 17.13 -10.20 8.32
C ASP A 357 17.02 -10.64 9.78
N GLY A 358 18.14 -10.92 10.40
CA GLY A 358 18.25 -11.45 11.75
C GLY A 358 18.37 -12.98 11.86
N ILE A 359 18.28 -13.76 10.76
CA ILE A 359 18.61 -15.19 10.78
C ILE A 359 20.12 -15.39 10.94
N ASN A 360 20.92 -14.44 10.48
CA ASN A 360 22.39 -14.46 10.54
C ASN A 360 22.98 -13.81 11.82
N LYS A 361 22.22 -13.76 12.91
CA LYS A 361 22.75 -13.27 14.19
C LYS A 361 23.27 -14.39 15.07
#